data_dc3faaf239911e88ab87aff6547847d8
#
_entry.id   dc3faaf239911e88ab87aff6547847d8
#
_cell.length_a   1.000
_cell.length_b   1.000
_cell.length_c   1.000
_cell.angle_alpha   90.00
_cell.angle_beta   90.00
_cell.angle_gamma   90.00
#
_symmetry.space_group_name_H-M   'P 1'
#
loop_
_entity.id
_entity.type
_entity.pdbx_description
1 polymer ?
#
loop_
_entity_poly.entity_id
_entity_poly.type
_entity_poly.pdbx_seq_one_letter_code
_entity_poly.pdbx_strand_id
1 'polypeptide(L)'
;ENFSELISIYDYFKRFDPQIASEVMKRRFKMCSFPMFITCKDETQRIFLQNYISKSDFRKFVFEMSAAVVYGFAAFLLEWKVKDLNVFPKLKYISPRFFSMDDKERLFIYNESKKLFVDECDDIFLHLHPSDSGSFIEQSLFYNV
;
A
#
# COMPACT_ATOMS: atom_id res chain seq x y z
N GLU A 1 -12.42 8.25 17.44
CA GLU A 1 -11.01 8.70 17.32
C GLU A 1 -10.80 9.30 15.93
N ASN A 2 -10.05 10.40 15.88
CA ASN A 2 -9.79 11.07 14.61
C ASN A 2 -8.70 10.28 13.84
N PHE A 3 -9.07 9.66 12.73
CA PHE A 3 -8.16 8.86 11.91
C PHE A 3 -6.88 9.61 11.52
N SER A 4 -6.96 10.91 11.26
CA SER A 4 -5.79 11.73 10.93
C SER A 4 -4.83 11.91 12.12
N GLU A 5 -5.33 11.93 13.35
CA GLU A 5 -4.51 11.96 14.56
C GLU A 5 -3.77 10.63 14.74
N LEU A 6 -4.44 9.51 14.51
CA LEU A 6 -3.82 8.19 14.54
C LEU A 6 -2.66 8.07 13.54
N ILE A 7 -2.86 8.49 12.31
CA ILE A 7 -1.80 8.53 11.28
C ILE A 7 -0.63 9.43 11.73
N SER A 8 -0.93 10.56 12.35
CA SER A 8 0.09 11.48 12.88
C SER A 8 0.91 10.87 14.02
N ILE A 9 0.27 10.10 14.90
CA ILE A 9 0.92 9.37 15.98
C ILE A 9 1.85 8.29 15.40
N TYR A 10 1.40 7.51 14.40
CA TYR A 10 2.23 6.50 13.74
C TYR A 10 3.45 7.11 13.05
N ASP A 11 3.26 8.26 12.38
CA ASP A 11 4.38 8.99 11.77
C ASP A 11 5.36 9.52 12.81
N TYR A 12 4.87 9.96 13.97
CA TYR A 12 5.71 10.41 15.07
C TYR A 12 6.60 9.27 15.58
N PHE A 13 6.03 8.13 15.94
CA PHE A 13 6.81 6.99 16.43
C PHE A 13 7.81 6.49 15.39
N LYS A 14 7.41 6.35 14.15
CA LYS A 14 8.30 5.94 13.05
C LYS A 14 9.47 6.91 12.86
N ARG A 15 9.29 8.21 13.16
CA ARG A 15 10.31 9.24 12.94
C ARG A 15 11.21 9.47 14.14
N PHE A 16 10.66 9.40 15.35
CA PHE A 16 11.35 9.86 16.56
C PHE A 16 11.74 8.72 17.49
N ASP A 17 11.24 7.52 17.33
CA ASP A 17 11.70 6.35 18.05
C ASP A 17 12.66 5.53 17.17
N PRO A 18 13.98 5.56 17.46
CA PRO A 18 14.97 4.86 16.64
C PRO A 18 14.80 3.33 16.64
N GLN A 19 14.30 2.77 17.74
CA GLN A 19 14.11 1.34 17.86
C GLN A 19 12.92 0.89 16.99
N ILE A 20 11.79 1.57 17.09
CA ILE A 20 10.62 1.32 16.24
C ILE A 20 10.97 1.54 14.77
N ALA A 21 11.62 2.66 14.44
CA ALA A 21 12.06 2.94 13.07
C ALA A 21 12.94 1.81 12.51
N SER A 22 13.90 1.34 13.28
CA SER A 22 14.80 0.25 12.89
C SER A 22 14.03 -1.05 12.63
N GLU A 23 13.16 -1.47 13.54
CA GLU A 23 12.40 -2.72 13.41
C GLU A 23 11.41 -2.68 12.23
N VAL A 24 10.72 -1.58 12.04
CA VAL A 24 9.86 -1.37 10.87
C VAL A 24 10.67 -1.48 9.58
N MET A 25 11.81 -0.80 9.50
CA MET A 25 12.66 -0.83 8.29
C MET A 25 13.23 -2.22 8.03
N LYS A 26 13.69 -2.95 9.04
CA LYS A 26 14.15 -4.35 8.91
C LYS A 26 13.07 -5.24 8.30
N ARG A 27 11.84 -5.17 8.81
CA ARG A 27 10.70 -5.94 8.29
C ARG A 27 10.40 -5.60 6.84
N ARG A 28 10.34 -4.31 6.50
CA ARG A 28 10.08 -3.83 5.13
C ARG A 28 11.16 -4.27 4.16
N PHE A 29 12.44 -4.15 4.51
CA PHE A 29 13.54 -4.63 3.67
C PHE A 29 13.53 -6.14 3.52
N LYS A 30 13.23 -6.89 4.58
CA LYS A 30 13.11 -8.34 4.50
C LYS A 30 12.03 -8.78 3.50
N MET A 31 10.86 -8.12 3.50
CA MET A 31 9.81 -8.40 2.50
C MET A 31 10.30 -8.18 1.07
N CYS A 32 11.09 -7.12 0.82
CA CYS A 32 11.63 -6.83 -0.51
C CYS A 32 12.76 -7.78 -0.94
N SER A 33 13.40 -8.48 0.01
CA SER A 33 14.52 -9.38 -0.28
C SER A 33 14.10 -10.77 -0.74
N PHE A 34 12.83 -11.14 -0.54
CA PHE A 34 12.35 -12.43 -1.01
C PHE A 34 12.36 -12.51 -2.54
N PRO A 35 12.74 -13.69 -3.10
CA PRO A 35 12.62 -13.91 -4.52
C PRO A 35 11.14 -13.93 -4.93
N MET A 36 10.83 -13.30 -6.05
CA MET A 36 9.48 -13.23 -6.59
C MET A 36 9.39 -14.07 -7.85
N PHE A 37 8.42 -14.96 -7.90
CA PHE A 37 8.17 -15.85 -9.01
C PHE A 37 6.75 -15.69 -9.52
N ILE A 38 6.58 -15.79 -10.83
CA ILE A 38 5.28 -15.84 -11.47
C ILE A 38 5.00 -17.29 -11.88
N THR A 39 3.86 -17.78 -11.44
CA THR A 39 3.31 -19.05 -11.90
C THR A 39 2.10 -18.76 -12.77
N CYS A 40 2.13 -19.18 -14.03
CA CYS A 40 1.04 -19.01 -14.98
C CYS A 40 0.99 -20.24 -15.90
N LYS A 41 -0.23 -20.67 -16.30
CA LYS A 41 -0.40 -21.78 -17.24
C LYS A 41 0.04 -21.42 -18.66
N ASP A 42 -0.16 -20.18 -19.06
CA ASP A 42 0.28 -19.63 -20.35
C ASP A 42 1.73 -19.14 -20.22
N GLU A 43 2.62 -19.78 -20.95
CA GLU A 43 4.05 -19.46 -20.94
C GLU A 43 4.34 -18.05 -21.49
N THR A 44 3.60 -17.58 -22.48
CA THR A 44 3.74 -16.25 -23.06
C THR A 44 3.41 -15.17 -22.02
N GLN A 45 2.29 -15.35 -21.31
CA GLN A 45 1.89 -14.46 -20.23
C GLN A 45 2.89 -14.53 -19.07
N ARG A 46 3.39 -15.69 -18.72
CA ARG A 46 4.41 -15.87 -17.68
C ARG A 46 5.68 -15.09 -17.99
N ILE A 47 6.20 -15.22 -19.20
CA ILE A 47 7.40 -14.51 -19.65
C ILE A 47 7.18 -13.00 -19.65
N PHE A 48 6.02 -12.55 -20.15
CA PHE A 48 5.64 -11.14 -20.15
C PHE A 48 5.63 -10.55 -18.73
N LEU A 49 4.93 -11.19 -17.80
CA LEU A 49 4.82 -10.75 -16.42
C LEU A 49 6.17 -10.83 -15.69
N GLN A 50 6.96 -11.88 -15.91
CA GLN A 50 8.29 -12.00 -15.32
C GLN A 50 9.24 -10.89 -15.81
N ASN A 51 9.17 -10.54 -17.08
CA ASN A 51 9.91 -9.41 -17.64
C ASN A 51 9.45 -8.06 -17.07
N TYR A 52 8.14 -7.89 -16.87
CA TYR A 52 7.59 -6.70 -16.25
C TYR A 52 8.11 -6.52 -14.82
N ILE A 53 8.02 -7.56 -13.98
CA ILE A 53 8.53 -7.54 -12.60
C ILE A 53 10.03 -7.24 -12.55
N SER A 54 10.81 -7.83 -13.46
CA SER A 54 12.26 -7.69 -13.47
C SER A 54 12.74 -6.31 -13.95
N LYS A 55 11.98 -5.67 -14.82
CA LYS A 55 12.33 -4.38 -15.45
C LYS A 55 11.69 -3.18 -14.81
N SER A 56 10.61 -3.38 -14.05
CA SER A 56 9.90 -2.30 -13.40
C SER A 56 10.45 -2.01 -12.01
N ASP A 57 10.06 -0.87 -11.44
CA ASP A 57 10.28 -0.55 -10.03
C ASP A 57 9.43 -1.43 -9.08
N PHE A 58 9.22 -2.72 -9.44
CA PHE A 58 8.34 -3.61 -8.70
C PHE A 58 8.81 -3.83 -7.26
N ARG A 59 10.13 -3.88 -7.02
CA ARG A 59 10.68 -3.94 -5.66
C ARG A 59 10.36 -2.69 -4.85
N LYS A 60 10.38 -1.51 -5.51
CA LYS A 60 9.95 -0.26 -4.90
C LYS A 60 8.47 -0.30 -4.55
N PHE A 61 7.64 -0.81 -5.46
CA PHE A 61 6.22 -1.01 -5.19
C PHE A 61 5.98 -1.93 -3.98
N VAL A 62 6.67 -3.08 -3.89
CA VAL A 62 6.58 -3.98 -2.72
C VAL A 62 7.03 -3.27 -1.44
N PHE A 63 8.09 -2.46 -1.51
CA PHE A 63 8.53 -1.67 -0.37
C PHE A 63 7.50 -0.62 0.06
N GLU A 64 6.87 0.06 -0.88
CA GLU A 64 5.79 1.02 -0.60
C GLU A 64 4.55 0.32 -0.06
N MET A 65 4.17 -0.85 -0.62
CA MET A 65 3.07 -1.68 -0.15
C MET A 65 3.26 -2.16 1.29
N SER A 66 4.51 -2.43 1.69
CA SER A 66 4.82 -2.83 3.07
C SER A 66 4.57 -1.71 4.12
N ALA A 67 4.22 -0.49 3.69
CA ALA A 67 3.75 0.54 4.60
C ALA A 67 2.44 0.14 5.31
N ALA A 68 1.67 -0.79 4.74
CA ALA A 68 0.49 -1.36 5.37
C ALA A 68 0.76 -1.99 6.75
N VAL A 69 1.98 -2.49 7.01
CA VAL A 69 2.39 -2.98 8.33
C VAL A 69 2.29 -1.87 9.39
N VAL A 70 2.57 -0.62 9.01
CA VAL A 70 2.54 0.53 9.93
C VAL A 70 1.15 1.11 10.05
N TYR A 71 0.46 1.30 8.92
CA TYR A 71 -0.77 2.08 8.85
C TYR A 71 -2.04 1.22 8.74
N GLY A 72 -1.90 -0.12 8.65
CA GLY A 72 -2.99 -1.04 8.37
C GLY A 72 -3.31 -1.17 6.88
N PHE A 73 -2.93 -0.20 6.07
CA PHE A 73 -3.16 -0.19 4.63
C PHE A 73 -2.04 0.51 3.85
N ALA A 74 -1.97 0.24 2.55
CA ALA A 74 -1.20 1.01 1.59
C ALA A 74 -2.05 1.24 0.33
N ALA A 75 -2.10 2.47 -0.16
CA ALA A 75 -2.91 2.85 -1.30
C ALA A 75 -2.05 3.36 -2.46
N PHE A 76 -2.49 3.08 -3.67
CA PHE A 76 -1.80 3.45 -4.90
C PHE A 76 -2.80 3.95 -5.93
N LEU A 77 -2.45 5.04 -6.60
CA LEU A 77 -3.12 5.45 -7.82
C LEU A 77 -2.64 4.57 -8.97
N LEU A 78 -3.59 4.00 -9.71
CA LEU A 78 -3.37 3.11 -10.85
C LEU A 78 -3.47 3.91 -12.14
N GLU A 79 -2.34 4.11 -12.81
CA GLU A 79 -2.28 4.73 -14.13
C GLU A 79 -1.96 3.66 -15.19
N TRP A 80 -2.83 3.48 -16.16
CA TRP A 80 -2.57 2.59 -17.29
C TRP A 80 -1.70 3.27 -18.33
N LYS A 81 -0.60 2.64 -18.71
CA LYS A 81 0.30 3.11 -19.77
C LYS A 81 0.38 2.11 -20.89
N VAL A 82 0.33 2.61 -22.11
CA VAL A 82 0.52 1.81 -23.31
C VAL A 82 1.95 2.02 -23.83
N LYS A 83 2.67 0.91 -24.00
CA LYS A 83 4.00 0.90 -24.61
C LYS A 83 4.17 -0.37 -25.45
N ASP A 84 4.61 -0.23 -26.70
CA ASP A 84 4.89 -1.34 -27.61
C ASP A 84 3.71 -2.31 -27.73
N LEU A 85 2.49 -1.78 -27.90
CA LEU A 85 1.21 -2.51 -27.96
C LEU A 85 0.83 -3.26 -26.68
N ASN A 86 1.57 -3.10 -25.61
CA ASN A 86 1.27 -3.67 -24.31
C ASN A 86 0.75 -2.62 -23.34
N VAL A 87 -0.18 -3.02 -22.47
CA VAL A 87 -0.74 -2.16 -21.43
C VAL A 87 -0.12 -2.53 -20.08
N PHE A 88 0.45 -1.54 -19.40
CA PHE A 88 1.11 -1.71 -18.12
C PHE A 88 0.49 -0.82 -17.06
N PRO A 89 0.25 -1.33 -15.84
CA PRO A 89 -0.11 -0.50 -14.72
C PRO A 89 1.12 0.25 -14.21
N LYS A 90 0.98 1.55 -13.99
CA LYS A 90 1.91 2.35 -13.21
C LYS A 90 1.26 2.68 -11.88
N LEU A 91 1.87 2.23 -10.80
CA LEU A 91 1.39 2.43 -9.44
C LEU A 91 2.12 3.62 -8.83
N LYS A 92 1.36 4.58 -8.31
CA LYS A 92 1.88 5.73 -7.55
C LYS A 92 1.38 5.65 -6.12
N TYR A 93 2.30 5.52 -5.18
CA TYR A 93 1.97 5.50 -3.76
C TYR A 93 1.25 6.77 -3.32
N ILE A 94 0.15 6.61 -2.61
CA ILE A 94 -0.61 7.70 -1.99
C ILE A 94 -0.31 7.68 -0.50
N SER A 95 0.16 8.82 0.03
CA SER A 95 0.46 8.91 1.47
C SER A 95 -0.80 8.70 2.30
N PRO A 96 -0.74 7.92 3.40
CA PRO A 96 -1.86 7.73 4.33
C PRO A 96 -2.46 9.03 4.88
N ARG A 97 -1.69 10.11 4.89
CA ARG A 97 -2.13 11.44 5.36
C ARG A 97 -3.23 12.07 4.50
N PHE A 98 -3.41 11.61 3.26
CA PHE A 98 -4.48 12.12 2.40
C PHE A 98 -5.82 11.44 2.63
N PHE A 99 -5.82 10.36 3.43
CA PHE A 99 -7.04 9.62 3.72
C PHE A 99 -7.69 10.10 5.01
N SER A 100 -9.00 9.99 5.00
CA SER A 100 -9.85 10.10 6.18
C SER A 100 -10.75 8.87 6.25
N MET A 101 -11.39 8.67 7.39
CA MET A 101 -12.29 7.54 7.61
C MET A 101 -13.65 8.03 8.11
N ASP A 102 -14.71 7.45 7.61
CA ASP A 102 -16.06 7.73 8.10
C ASP A 102 -16.42 6.87 9.34
N ASP A 103 -17.59 7.11 9.91
CA ASP A 103 -18.09 6.37 11.09
C ASP A 103 -18.36 4.87 10.81
N LYS A 104 -18.34 4.46 9.54
CA LYS A 104 -18.48 3.07 9.10
C LYS A 104 -17.15 2.42 8.73
N GLU A 105 -16.05 3.03 9.14
CA GLU A 105 -14.68 2.61 8.82
C GLU A 105 -14.37 2.57 7.31
N ARG A 106 -15.06 3.35 6.48
CA ARG A 106 -14.74 3.45 5.06
C ARG A 106 -13.71 4.54 4.82
N LEU A 107 -12.65 4.20 4.10
CA LEU A 107 -11.63 5.16 3.69
C LEU A 107 -12.12 6.04 2.56
N PHE A 108 -11.83 7.33 2.67
CA PHE A 108 -12.10 8.31 1.61
C PHE A 108 -10.97 9.34 1.50
N ILE A 109 -10.88 9.99 0.36
CA ILE A 109 -10.03 11.15 0.10
C ILE A 109 -10.89 12.33 -0.32
N TYR A 110 -10.38 13.55 -0.11
CA TYR A 110 -11.03 14.74 -0.66
C TYR A 110 -10.41 15.06 -2.03
N ASN A 111 -11.28 15.26 -3.02
CA ASN A 111 -10.94 15.89 -4.29
C ASN A 111 -11.72 17.19 -4.39
N GLU A 112 -10.99 18.31 -4.32
CA GLU A 112 -11.53 19.68 -4.25
C GLU A 112 -12.51 19.90 -3.07
N SER A 113 -13.66 19.44 -3.00
CA SER A 113 -14.59 19.52 -1.88
C SER A 113 -15.49 18.28 -1.79
N LYS A 114 -15.24 17.30 -2.66
CA LYS A 114 -16.03 16.07 -2.70
C LYS A 114 -15.29 14.95 -1.97
N LYS A 115 -16.02 14.20 -1.16
CA LYS A 115 -15.54 12.94 -0.62
C LYS A 115 -15.59 11.90 -1.73
N LEU A 116 -14.43 11.24 -1.97
CA LEU A 116 -14.32 10.10 -2.86
C LEU A 116 -13.98 8.88 -2.00
N PHE A 117 -14.89 7.95 -1.91
CA PHE A 117 -14.65 6.69 -1.20
C PHE A 117 -13.74 5.78 -2.01
N VAL A 118 -12.78 5.16 -1.35
CA VAL A 118 -11.75 4.33 -2.01
C VAL A 118 -12.37 3.10 -2.66
N ASP A 119 -13.39 2.52 -2.04
CA ASP A 119 -14.16 1.37 -2.53
C ASP A 119 -15.03 1.68 -3.77
N GLU A 120 -15.23 2.97 -4.07
CA GLU A 120 -15.96 3.47 -5.26
C GLU A 120 -15.01 3.95 -6.38
N CYS A 121 -13.69 3.85 -6.19
CA CYS A 121 -12.67 4.35 -7.12
C CYS A 121 -11.96 3.19 -7.83
N ASP A 122 -12.20 3.01 -9.12
CA ASP A 122 -11.58 1.97 -9.94
C ASP A 122 -10.07 2.19 -10.19
N ASP A 123 -9.59 3.40 -9.98
CA ASP A 123 -8.19 3.80 -10.18
C ASP A 123 -7.36 3.80 -8.88
N ILE A 124 -7.95 3.41 -7.75
CA ILE A 124 -7.23 3.25 -6.50
C ILE A 124 -7.07 1.77 -6.16
N PHE A 125 -5.82 1.31 -6.15
CA PHE A 125 -5.48 0.00 -5.62
C PHE A 125 -5.20 0.11 -4.11
N LEU A 126 -6.00 -0.60 -3.31
CA LEU A 126 -5.86 -0.65 -1.85
C LEU A 126 -5.32 -2.02 -1.42
N HIS A 127 -4.18 -2.03 -0.75
CA HIS A 127 -3.63 -3.19 -0.07
C HIS A 127 -3.90 -3.08 1.43
N LEU A 128 -4.52 -4.09 2.01
CA LEU A 128 -4.82 -4.19 3.43
C LEU A 128 -3.84 -5.13 4.11
N HIS A 129 -3.35 -4.74 5.29
CA HIS A 129 -2.61 -5.67 6.13
C HIS A 129 -3.61 -6.63 6.79
N PRO A 130 -3.39 -7.95 6.75
CA PRO A 130 -4.30 -8.90 7.40
C PRO A 130 -4.43 -8.61 8.90
N SER A 131 -5.67 -8.63 9.40
CA SER A 131 -5.97 -8.62 10.81
C SER A 131 -7.00 -9.70 11.13
N ASP A 132 -7.03 -10.17 12.35
CA ASP A 132 -7.99 -11.18 12.81
C ASP A 132 -9.41 -10.61 12.95
N SER A 133 -9.53 -9.30 13.21
CA SER A 133 -10.82 -8.62 13.43
C SER A 133 -11.46 -8.07 12.15
N GLY A 134 -10.67 -7.87 11.09
CA GLY A 134 -11.11 -7.20 9.87
C GLY A 134 -11.24 -5.68 9.98
N SER A 135 -11.05 -5.08 11.17
CA SER A 135 -11.03 -3.62 11.34
C SER A 135 -9.78 -2.99 10.76
N PHE A 136 -9.91 -1.87 10.05
CA PHE A 136 -8.79 -1.11 9.51
C PHE A 136 -7.84 -0.60 10.59
N ILE A 137 -8.38 -0.16 11.71
CA ILE A 137 -7.62 0.41 12.81
C ILE A 137 -6.75 -0.67 13.45
N GLU A 138 -7.30 -1.85 13.68
CA GLU A 138 -6.61 -2.99 14.30
C GLU A 138 -5.59 -3.67 13.39
N GLN A 139 -5.59 -3.34 12.10
CA GLN A 139 -4.61 -3.86 11.12
C GLN A 139 -3.22 -3.24 11.27
N SER A 140 -3.11 -2.11 11.95
CA SER A 140 -1.83 -1.46 12.20
C SER A 140 -1.03 -2.19 13.28
N LEU A 141 0.30 -2.31 13.06
CA LEU A 141 1.23 -2.82 14.06
C LEU A 141 1.20 -2.01 15.38
N PHE A 142 0.87 -0.72 15.29
CA PHE A 142 0.86 0.18 16.45
C PHE A 142 -0.44 0.16 17.25
N TYR A 143 -1.46 -0.52 16.78
CA TYR A 143 -2.73 -0.59 17.50
C TYR A 143 -2.62 -1.39 18.82
N ASN A 144 -1.70 -2.35 18.86
CA ASN A 144 -1.50 -3.25 20.01
C ASN A 144 -0.32 -2.85 20.90
N VAL A 145 0.21 -1.64 20.75
CA VAL A 145 1.28 -1.07 21.57
C VAL A 145 0.72 0.02 22.47
#